data_bb390e4556c9e6a5ca4e98c48bbb4251
#
_entry.id   bb390e4556c9e6a5ca4e98c48bbb4251
#
_cell.length_a   1.000
_cell.length_b   1.000
_cell.length_c   1.000
_cell.angle_alpha   90.00
_cell.angle_beta   90.00
_cell.angle_gamma   90.00
#
_symmetry.space_group_name_H-M   'P 1'
#
loop_
_entity.id
_entity.type
_entity.pdbx_description
1 polymer ?
#
loop_
_entity_poly.entity_id
_entity_poly.type
_entity_poly.pdbx_seq_one_letter_code
_entity_poly.pdbx_strand_id
1 'polypeptide(L)'
;MKIQTSTATKAANIIIDFFSNIDRIDDYFRLRKIERVKNLPPSIPGFGLEDEIFQDYDMPPNDMDIEVTQIDNQTFDALLEKTASFSPDNAPGKQLKLVIKEKKTNTVLGFIKLGSPLINSKPRNNYLGDMPELKTFNKRAIMGFIIVPVQ
;
A
#
# COMPACT_ATOMS: atom_id res chain seq x y z
N MET A 1 -35.63 -5.14 23.06
CA MET A 1 -35.20 -6.27 22.24
C MET A 1 -34.35 -5.73 21.11
N LYS A 2 -32.98 -5.85 21.16
CA LYS A 2 -32.11 -5.40 20.07
C LYS A 2 -32.13 -6.48 19.00
N ILE A 3 -32.68 -6.17 17.84
CA ILE A 3 -32.66 -7.05 16.68
C ILE A 3 -31.19 -7.12 16.20
N GLN A 4 -30.54 -8.27 16.38
CA GLN A 4 -29.25 -8.55 15.76
C GLN A 4 -29.49 -8.68 14.26
N THR A 5 -29.05 -7.69 13.50
CA THR A 5 -29.07 -7.76 12.05
C THR A 5 -28.18 -8.91 11.61
N SER A 6 -28.73 -9.87 10.87
CA SER A 6 -27.97 -11.02 10.37
C SER A 6 -26.84 -10.54 9.45
N THR A 7 -25.77 -11.32 9.35
CA THR A 7 -24.65 -11.04 8.42
C THR A 7 -25.13 -10.88 6.97
N ALA A 8 -26.14 -11.66 6.56
CA ALA A 8 -26.77 -11.55 5.25
C ALA A 8 -27.45 -10.19 5.04
N THR A 9 -28.16 -9.66 6.04
CA THR A 9 -28.80 -8.35 5.96
C THR A 9 -27.75 -7.23 5.84
N LYS A 10 -26.64 -7.35 6.57
CA LYS A 10 -25.53 -6.38 6.46
C LYS A 10 -24.89 -6.42 5.05
N ALA A 11 -24.65 -7.60 4.51
CA ALA A 11 -24.12 -7.75 3.17
C ALA A 11 -25.07 -7.19 2.10
N ALA A 12 -26.38 -7.47 2.22
CA ALA A 12 -27.39 -6.92 1.31
C ALA A 12 -27.42 -5.39 1.36
N ASN A 13 -27.37 -4.78 2.55
CA ASN A 13 -27.34 -3.33 2.69
C ASN A 13 -26.09 -2.69 2.06
N ILE A 14 -24.92 -3.33 2.17
CA ILE A 14 -23.68 -2.87 1.51
C ILE A 14 -23.84 -2.90 0.00
N ILE A 15 -24.41 -3.97 -0.55
CA ILE A 15 -24.66 -4.11 -1.99
C ILE A 15 -25.65 -3.05 -2.48
N ILE A 16 -26.75 -2.85 -1.76
CA ILE A 16 -27.76 -1.85 -2.09
C ILE A 16 -27.15 -0.43 -2.08
N ASP A 17 -26.38 -0.11 -1.04
CA ASP A 17 -25.68 1.17 -0.90
C ASP A 17 -24.71 1.41 -2.06
N PHE A 18 -23.95 0.39 -2.44
CA PHE A 18 -23.04 0.44 -3.59
C PHE A 18 -23.78 0.73 -4.89
N PHE A 19 -24.84 -0.03 -5.20
CA PHE A 19 -25.59 0.16 -6.45
C PHE A 19 -26.40 1.43 -6.47
N SER A 20 -26.83 1.95 -5.34
CA SER A 20 -27.51 3.26 -5.26
C SER A 20 -26.58 4.43 -5.57
N ASN A 21 -25.28 4.21 -5.52
CA ASN A 21 -24.25 5.23 -5.78
C ASN A 21 -23.46 4.96 -7.07
N ILE A 22 -23.95 4.09 -7.95
CA ILE A 22 -23.17 3.63 -9.13
C ILE A 22 -22.82 4.79 -10.08
N ASP A 23 -23.70 5.79 -10.22
CA ASP A 23 -23.47 6.97 -11.07
C ASP A 23 -22.43 7.94 -10.45
N ARG A 24 -22.07 7.70 -9.19
CA ARG A 24 -21.11 8.50 -8.41
C ARG A 24 -20.05 7.62 -7.78
N ILE A 25 -19.64 6.60 -8.48
CA ILE A 25 -18.74 5.57 -7.95
C ILE A 25 -17.41 6.16 -7.47
N ASP A 26 -16.89 7.14 -8.16
CA ASP A 26 -15.64 7.83 -7.78
C ASP A 26 -15.85 8.63 -6.49
N ASP A 27 -16.95 9.33 -6.35
CA ASP A 27 -17.31 10.04 -5.13
C ASP A 27 -17.53 9.07 -3.97
N TYR A 28 -18.15 7.92 -4.23
CA TYR A 28 -18.34 6.89 -3.20
C TYR A 28 -17.01 6.39 -2.64
N PHE A 29 -16.07 6.02 -3.52
CA PHE A 29 -14.74 5.58 -3.10
C PHE A 29 -13.95 6.68 -2.42
N ARG A 30 -14.05 7.91 -2.93
CA ARG A 30 -13.43 9.10 -2.33
C ARG A 30 -13.97 9.35 -0.91
N LEU A 31 -15.28 9.32 -0.71
CA LEU A 31 -15.90 9.50 0.60
C LEU A 31 -15.50 8.38 1.58
N ARG A 32 -15.48 7.13 1.12
CA ARG A 32 -15.00 6.00 1.91
C ARG A 32 -13.53 6.15 2.31
N LYS A 33 -12.70 6.63 1.40
CA LYS A 33 -11.29 6.92 1.68
C LYS A 33 -11.16 8.03 2.73
N ILE A 34 -11.91 9.13 2.58
CA ILE A 34 -11.92 10.24 3.54
C ILE A 34 -12.39 9.78 4.92
N GLU A 35 -13.46 8.99 5.00
CA GLU A 35 -13.98 8.46 6.27
C GLU A 35 -12.94 7.56 6.95
N ARG A 36 -12.28 6.71 6.17
CA ARG A 36 -11.19 5.85 6.67
C ARG A 36 -10.01 6.69 7.18
N VAL A 37 -9.57 7.69 6.44
CA VAL A 37 -8.46 8.57 6.82
C VAL A 37 -8.77 9.35 8.10
N LYS A 38 -10.00 9.84 8.28
CA LYS A 38 -10.42 10.54 9.51
C LYS A 38 -10.34 9.69 10.78
N ASN A 39 -10.47 8.36 10.64
CA ASN A 39 -10.42 7.40 11.75
C ASN A 39 -9.01 6.84 12.00
N LEU A 40 -8.00 7.27 11.21
CA LEU A 40 -6.63 6.88 11.46
C LEU A 40 -6.07 7.59 12.69
N PRO A 41 -5.14 6.95 13.42
CA PRO A 41 -4.46 7.60 14.52
C PRO A 41 -3.76 8.89 14.04
N PRO A 42 -3.60 9.86 14.93
CA PRO A 42 -2.92 11.11 14.62
C PRO A 42 -1.55 10.81 14.02
N SER A 43 -1.13 11.69 13.15
CA SER A 43 0.04 11.57 12.29
C SER A 43 1.25 10.95 12.97
N ILE A 44 1.85 9.98 12.28
CA ILE A 44 3.20 9.55 12.61
C ILE A 44 4.13 10.73 12.28
N PRO A 45 5.03 11.13 13.20
CA PRO A 45 5.96 12.22 12.94
C PRO A 45 6.70 12.00 11.60
N GLY A 46 6.59 12.94 10.68
CA GLY A 46 7.16 12.86 9.33
C GLY A 46 6.26 12.27 8.26
N PHE A 47 4.98 11.90 8.57
CA PHE A 47 4.02 11.34 7.60
C PHE A 47 2.58 11.74 7.93
N GLY A 48 2.36 12.93 8.43
CA GLY A 48 1.12 13.24 9.09
C GLY A 48 -0.06 13.62 8.22
N LEU A 49 0.13 14.28 7.12
CA LEU A 49 -0.97 14.94 6.41
C LEU A 49 -0.85 14.77 4.89
N GLU A 50 -1.92 15.09 4.20
CA GLU A 50 -1.96 15.12 2.72
C GLU A 50 -0.87 16.03 2.13
N ASP A 51 -0.45 17.06 2.88
CA ASP A 51 0.61 18.00 2.50
C ASP A 51 2.02 17.36 2.40
N GLU A 52 2.20 16.16 2.94
CA GLU A 52 3.45 15.40 2.85
C GLU A 52 3.49 14.45 1.65
N ILE A 53 2.40 14.36 0.90
CA ILE A 53 2.30 13.61 -0.34
C ILE A 53 2.66 14.55 -1.49
N PHE A 54 3.50 14.06 -2.41
CA PHE A 54 3.89 14.82 -3.59
C PHE A 54 2.66 15.15 -4.45
N GLN A 55 2.50 16.43 -4.78
CA GLN A 55 1.35 16.94 -5.54
C GLN A 55 1.73 17.79 -6.75
N ASP A 56 3.02 18.05 -6.95
CA ASP A 56 3.50 18.83 -8.09
C ASP A 56 3.72 17.94 -9.33
N TYR A 57 2.64 17.68 -10.04
CA TYR A 57 2.67 16.84 -11.24
C TYR A 57 3.25 17.55 -12.47
N ASP A 58 3.49 18.86 -12.39
CA ASP A 58 4.13 19.63 -13.46
C ASP A 58 5.66 19.58 -13.37
N MET A 59 6.21 19.12 -12.26
CA MET A 59 7.65 18.95 -12.09
C MET A 59 8.20 17.84 -13.00
N PRO A 60 9.12 18.17 -13.93
CA PRO A 60 9.74 17.15 -14.76
C PRO A 60 10.50 16.13 -13.92
N PRO A 61 10.47 14.83 -14.24
CA PRO A 61 11.19 13.79 -13.48
C PRO A 61 12.70 14.05 -13.36
N ASN A 62 13.31 14.72 -14.33
CA ASN A 62 14.73 15.06 -14.30
C ASN A 62 15.09 16.16 -13.28
N ASP A 63 14.11 16.93 -12.82
CA ASP A 63 14.29 18.00 -11.84
C ASP A 63 14.02 17.52 -10.41
N MET A 64 13.53 16.31 -10.25
CA MET A 64 13.28 15.67 -8.96
C MET A 64 14.60 15.23 -8.32
N ASP A 65 14.82 15.61 -7.08
CA ASP A 65 15.92 15.11 -6.24
C ASP A 65 15.37 13.98 -5.35
N ILE A 66 15.58 12.75 -5.78
CA ILE A 66 14.97 11.56 -5.16
C ILE A 66 15.83 11.05 -4.00
N GLU A 67 15.22 10.89 -2.85
CA GLU A 67 15.79 10.21 -1.69
C GLU A 67 15.03 8.93 -1.37
N VAL A 68 15.78 7.86 -1.10
CA VAL A 68 15.22 6.56 -0.68
C VAL A 68 15.68 6.26 0.74
N THR A 69 14.74 6.12 1.64
CA THR A 69 15.03 5.90 3.06
C THR A 69 14.31 4.66 3.57
N GLN A 70 15.00 3.91 4.43
CA GLN A 70 14.36 2.78 5.12
C GLN A 70 13.47 3.30 6.25
N ILE A 71 12.28 2.71 6.36
CA ILE A 71 11.28 3.03 7.39
C ILE A 71 10.90 1.80 8.20
N ASP A 72 10.37 2.03 9.38
CA ASP A 72 9.87 0.99 10.27
C ASP A 72 8.50 0.43 9.83
N ASN A 73 8.05 -0.58 10.53
CA ASN A 73 6.79 -1.24 10.25
C ASN A 73 5.59 -0.31 10.48
N GLN A 74 5.63 0.45 11.56
CA GLN A 74 4.52 1.31 11.96
C GLN A 74 4.30 2.44 10.94
N THR A 75 5.38 3.07 10.50
CA THR A 75 5.37 4.11 9.48
C THR A 75 4.86 3.58 8.14
N PHE A 76 5.36 2.39 7.73
CA PHE A 76 4.92 1.76 6.49
C PHE A 76 3.44 1.40 6.50
N ASP A 77 2.97 0.81 7.60
CA ASP A 77 1.58 0.40 7.73
C ASP A 77 0.64 1.61 7.74
N ALA A 78 1.04 2.72 8.37
CA ALA A 78 0.28 3.97 8.32
C ALA A 78 0.23 4.59 6.92
N LEU A 79 1.34 4.58 6.16
CA LEU A 79 1.34 5.02 4.77
C LEU A 79 0.40 4.15 3.93
N LEU A 80 0.47 2.84 4.11
CA LEU A 80 -0.37 1.88 3.37
C LEU A 80 -1.85 2.11 3.67
N GLU A 81 -2.22 2.31 4.93
CA GLU A 81 -3.60 2.58 5.31
C GLU A 81 -4.15 3.88 4.72
N LYS A 82 -3.30 4.92 4.59
CA LYS A 82 -3.69 6.20 4.00
C LYS A 82 -3.88 6.13 2.49
N THR A 83 -3.08 5.33 1.80
CA THR A 83 -2.96 5.39 0.33
C THR A 83 -3.53 4.17 -0.38
N ALA A 84 -3.60 3.01 0.26
CA ALA A 84 -4.03 1.77 -0.36
C ALA A 84 -5.40 1.31 0.12
N SER A 85 -6.07 0.49 -0.70
CA SER A 85 -7.35 -0.12 -0.38
C SER A 85 -7.24 -1.48 0.32
N PHE A 86 -6.03 -1.99 0.49
CA PHE A 86 -5.76 -3.29 1.10
C PHE A 86 -4.95 -3.13 2.40
N SER A 87 -5.09 -4.09 3.29
CA SER A 87 -4.38 -4.11 4.57
C SER A 87 -2.97 -4.69 4.42
N PRO A 88 -2.02 -4.28 5.28
CA PRO A 88 -0.69 -4.86 5.28
C PRO A 88 -0.76 -6.37 5.55
N ASP A 89 -0.07 -7.15 4.74
CA ASP A 89 0.02 -8.59 4.92
C ASP A 89 1.35 -8.95 5.59
N ASN A 90 1.28 -9.80 6.61
CA ASN A 90 2.44 -10.29 7.35
C ASN A 90 3.08 -11.48 6.61
N ALA A 91 3.72 -11.22 5.49
CA ALA A 91 4.49 -12.24 4.80
C ALA A 91 5.68 -12.68 5.66
N PRO A 92 5.91 -14.00 5.80
CA PRO A 92 7.06 -14.51 6.55
C PRO A 92 8.37 -14.18 5.84
N GLY A 93 9.45 -14.03 6.61
CA GLY A 93 10.81 -13.78 6.12
C GLY A 93 11.33 -12.38 6.39
N LYS A 94 12.53 -12.11 5.88
CA LYS A 94 13.13 -10.76 5.98
C LYS A 94 12.41 -9.80 5.05
N GLN A 95 12.10 -8.63 5.57
CA GLN A 95 11.43 -7.57 4.84
C GLN A 95 12.25 -6.28 4.94
N LEU A 96 12.26 -5.54 3.85
CA LEU A 96 12.83 -4.20 3.76
C LEU A 96 11.72 -3.26 3.28
N LYS A 97 11.44 -2.24 4.07
CA LYS A 97 10.42 -1.22 3.78
C LYS A 97 11.13 0.09 3.50
N LEU A 98 10.84 0.66 2.35
CA LEU A 98 11.47 1.87 1.85
C LEU A 98 10.40 2.90 1.52
N VAL A 99 10.69 4.17 1.81
CA VAL A 99 9.94 5.31 1.31
C VAL A 99 10.80 6.05 0.30
N ILE A 100 10.16 6.56 -0.73
CA ILE A 100 10.76 7.36 -1.78
C ILE A 100 10.21 8.77 -1.63
N LYS A 101 11.08 9.76 -1.48
CA LYS A 101 10.72 11.15 -1.26
C LYS A 101 11.34 12.05 -2.31
N GLU A 102 10.69 13.14 -2.61
CA GLU A 102 11.33 14.31 -3.22
C GLU A 102 12.02 15.09 -2.10
N LYS A 103 13.34 15.24 -2.22
CA LYS A 103 14.21 15.72 -1.13
C LYS A 103 14.04 17.20 -0.80
N LYS A 104 13.80 18.05 -1.80
CA LYS A 104 13.68 19.50 -1.63
C LYS A 104 12.40 19.85 -0.87
N THR A 105 11.31 19.18 -1.20
CA THR A 105 10.00 19.39 -0.60
C THR A 105 9.73 18.47 0.60
N ASN A 106 10.54 17.42 0.76
CA ASN A 106 10.36 16.33 1.74
C ASN A 106 9.00 15.60 1.59
N THR A 107 8.44 15.60 0.38
CA THR A 107 7.16 14.96 0.09
C THR A 107 7.32 13.52 -0.37
N VAL A 108 6.36 12.67 -0.06
CA VAL A 108 6.38 11.24 -0.38
C VAL A 108 5.92 11.03 -1.81
N LEU A 109 6.79 10.45 -2.64
CA LEU A 109 6.51 10.02 -4.02
C LEU A 109 5.93 8.60 -4.08
N GLY A 110 6.31 7.77 -3.11
CA GLY A 110 5.87 6.38 -3.05
C GLY A 110 6.58 5.58 -1.98
N PHE A 111 6.19 4.33 -1.83
CA PHE A 111 6.84 3.42 -0.90
C PHE A 111 6.81 1.98 -1.40
N ILE A 112 7.78 1.19 -0.96
CA ILE A 112 8.05 -0.15 -1.44
C ILE A 112 8.28 -1.09 -0.28
N LYS A 113 7.67 -2.26 -0.34
CA LYS A 113 7.99 -3.39 0.53
C LYS A 113 8.67 -4.48 -0.28
N LEU A 114 9.91 -4.72 0.04
CA LEU A 114 10.71 -5.81 -0.50
C LEU A 114 10.83 -6.93 0.52
N GLY A 115 11.02 -8.14 0.07
CA GLY A 115 11.22 -9.26 0.97
C GLY A 115 11.83 -10.48 0.33
N SER A 116 12.06 -11.49 1.13
CA SER A 116 12.52 -12.78 0.64
C SER A 116 11.47 -13.37 -0.30
N PRO A 117 11.86 -13.97 -1.42
CA PRO A 117 10.91 -14.57 -2.35
C PRO A 117 10.19 -15.75 -1.69
N LEU A 118 8.99 -16.04 -2.18
CA LEU A 118 8.24 -17.23 -1.77
C LEU A 118 9.12 -18.48 -1.95
N ILE A 119 9.12 -19.35 -0.96
CA ILE A 119 9.94 -20.57 -0.92
C ILE A 119 9.68 -21.42 -2.15
N ASN A 120 8.41 -21.55 -2.54
CA ASN A 120 8.01 -22.32 -3.72
C ASN A 120 6.90 -21.57 -4.48
N SER A 121 7.19 -21.22 -5.73
CA SER A 121 6.23 -20.65 -6.67
C SER A 121 6.36 -21.37 -8.00
N LYS A 122 5.47 -22.31 -8.28
CA LYS A 122 5.50 -23.10 -9.51
C LYS A 122 5.51 -22.26 -10.78
N PRO A 123 4.68 -21.20 -10.93
CA PRO A 123 4.71 -20.34 -12.12
C PRO A 123 6.07 -19.66 -12.32
N ARG A 124 6.64 -19.10 -11.24
CA ARG A 124 7.97 -18.47 -11.28
C ARG A 124 9.05 -19.50 -11.66
N ASN A 125 9.04 -20.67 -11.03
CA ASN A 125 10.06 -21.70 -11.26
C ASN A 125 10.00 -22.20 -12.71
N ASN A 126 8.81 -22.39 -13.25
CA ASN A 126 8.64 -22.77 -14.67
C ASN A 126 9.14 -21.67 -15.63
N TYR A 127 8.90 -20.39 -15.31
CA TYR A 127 9.36 -19.28 -16.13
C TYR A 127 10.88 -19.13 -16.13
N LEU A 128 11.52 -19.33 -14.98
CA LEU A 128 12.96 -19.19 -14.83
C LEU A 128 13.76 -20.42 -15.35
N GLY A 129 13.09 -21.52 -15.60
CA GLY A 129 13.73 -22.75 -16.09
C GLY A 129 14.60 -23.44 -15.02
N ASP A 130 15.77 -23.94 -15.43
CA ASP A 130 16.71 -24.65 -14.54
C ASP A 130 17.25 -23.73 -13.45
N MET A 131 16.53 -23.68 -12.37
CA MET A 131 16.86 -22.86 -11.21
C MET A 131 17.94 -23.49 -10.35
N PRO A 132 18.88 -22.70 -9.84
CA PRO A 132 19.73 -23.14 -8.76
C PRO A 132 18.86 -23.56 -7.56
N GLU A 133 19.42 -24.41 -6.70
CA GLU A 133 18.74 -24.88 -5.48
C GLU A 133 17.96 -23.73 -4.81
N LEU A 134 16.67 -23.95 -4.52
CA LEU A 134 15.75 -22.95 -3.95
C LEU A 134 16.35 -22.16 -2.78
N LYS A 135 17.15 -22.84 -1.95
CA LYS A 135 17.85 -22.22 -0.82
C LYS A 135 18.86 -21.16 -1.28
N THR A 136 19.57 -21.43 -2.35
CA THR A 136 20.56 -20.51 -2.93
C THR A 136 19.84 -19.34 -3.63
N PHE A 137 18.77 -19.63 -4.33
CA PHE A 137 17.94 -18.59 -4.96
C PHE A 137 17.36 -17.62 -3.91
N ASN A 138 16.75 -18.13 -2.86
CA ASN A 138 16.14 -17.32 -1.80
C ASN A 138 17.15 -16.44 -1.04
N LYS A 139 18.44 -16.80 -1.05
CA LYS A 139 19.51 -15.97 -0.48
C LYS A 139 19.95 -14.82 -1.38
N ARG A 140 19.72 -14.92 -2.69
CA ARG A 140 20.23 -13.99 -3.70
C ARG A 140 19.14 -13.19 -4.41
N ALA A 141 17.88 -13.58 -4.24
CA ALA A 141 16.75 -12.91 -4.86
C ALA A 141 15.97 -12.07 -3.85
N ILE A 142 15.43 -10.95 -4.34
CA ILE A 142 14.50 -10.08 -3.63
C ILE A 142 13.22 -10.01 -4.45
N MET A 143 12.09 -10.02 -3.78
CA MET A 143 10.77 -9.85 -4.39
C MET A 143 10.12 -8.56 -3.90
N GLY A 144 9.57 -7.77 -4.82
CA GLY A 144 8.68 -6.66 -4.51
C GLY A 144 7.30 -7.20 -4.15
N PHE A 145 6.87 -6.99 -2.92
CA PHE A 145 5.55 -7.39 -2.46
C PHE A 145 4.52 -6.29 -2.64
N ILE A 146 4.93 -5.06 -2.37
CA ILE A 146 4.07 -3.89 -2.39
C ILE A 146 4.88 -2.77 -3.03
N ILE A 147 4.32 -2.15 -4.05
CA ILE A 147 4.87 -0.95 -4.70
C ILE A 147 3.69 -0.01 -4.87
N VAL A 148 3.68 1.08 -4.13
CA VAL A 148 2.61 2.06 -4.14
C VAL A 148 3.20 3.41 -4.52
N PRO A 149 2.90 3.91 -5.73
CA PRO A 149 3.06 5.32 -6.03
C PRO A 149 1.99 6.08 -5.26
N VAL A 150 2.34 7.24 -4.76
CA VAL A 150 1.40 8.12 -4.07
C VAL A 150 0.91 9.14 -5.10
N GLN A 151 -0.40 9.15 -5.34
CA GLN A 151 -1.10 10.08 -6.22
C GLN A 151 -2.02 10.98 -5.41
#